data_4c10064fd9f5f8f5251409d03415139f
#
_entry.id   4c10064fd9f5f8f5251409d03415139f
#
_cell.length_a   1.000
_cell.length_b   1.000
_cell.length_c   1.000
_cell.angle_alpha   90.00
_cell.angle_beta   90.00
_cell.angle_gamma   90.00
#
_symmetry.space_group_name_H-M   'P 1'
#
loop_
_entity.id
_entity.type
_entity.pdbx_description
1 polymer ?
#
loop_
_entity_poly.entity_id
_entity_poly.type
_entity_poly.pdbx_seq_one_letter_code
_entity_poly.pdbx_strand_id
1 'polypeptide(L)'
;MAAPLAVLAPYKMAEAMKSTFASVAHESLARGEREQGAAMGESTVVYELRIYHVVPGKIENLVARFRDHTMKLFADHGIKSVAYWTALDEPVKSSTFFYILEHPSREAAAANWKVFQDDPEWKRVKAKSEENGKLVEKIDSTFLTRTDFSPRLG
;
A
#
# COMPACT_ATOMS: atom_id res chain seq x y z
N MET A 1 -51.94 65.68 -8.55
CA MET A 1 -52.34 64.24 -8.56
C MET A 1 -51.11 63.42 -8.31
N ALA A 2 -50.97 62.91 -7.09
CA ALA A 2 -49.82 62.04 -6.72
C ALA A 2 -50.27 60.60 -6.82
N ALA A 3 -49.42 59.77 -7.52
CA ALA A 3 -49.62 58.33 -7.62
C ALA A 3 -49.13 57.63 -6.35
N PRO A 4 -49.76 56.54 -5.89
CA PRO A 4 -49.36 55.87 -4.67
C PRO A 4 -48.16 54.99 -4.93
N LEU A 5 -47.14 55.03 -4.05
CA LEU A 5 -46.04 54.10 -3.96
C LEU A 5 -46.56 52.70 -3.58
N ALA A 6 -46.38 51.76 -4.42
CA ALA A 6 -46.65 50.36 -4.13
C ALA A 6 -45.60 49.82 -3.12
N VAL A 7 -46.03 49.55 -1.91
CA VAL A 7 -45.24 48.88 -0.88
C VAL A 7 -45.13 47.42 -1.30
N LEU A 8 -43.97 47.00 -1.74
CA LEU A 8 -43.69 45.56 -1.97
C LEU A 8 -43.70 44.85 -0.62
N ALA A 9 -44.54 43.86 -0.49
CA ALA A 9 -44.70 43.07 0.72
C ALA A 9 -43.38 42.36 1.13
N PRO A 10 -43.05 42.33 2.43
CA PRO A 10 -41.81 41.75 2.95
C PRO A 10 -41.66 40.21 2.70
N TYR A 11 -42.78 39.59 2.32
CA TYR A 11 -42.81 38.15 2.06
C TYR A 11 -41.93 37.71 0.83
N LYS A 12 -41.85 38.49 -0.23
CA LYS A 12 -41.06 38.13 -1.43
C LYS A 12 -39.56 38.24 -1.21
N MET A 13 -39.07 39.03 -0.30
CA MET A 13 -37.64 39.11 0.03
C MET A 13 -37.18 37.90 0.85
N ALA A 14 -38.00 37.34 1.71
CA ALA A 14 -37.68 36.18 2.52
C ALA A 14 -37.57 34.89 1.67
N GLU A 15 -38.35 34.75 0.61
CA GLU A 15 -38.29 33.62 -0.33
C GLU A 15 -37.02 33.67 -1.20
N ALA A 16 -36.65 34.87 -1.70
CA ALA A 16 -35.44 35.05 -2.48
C ALA A 16 -34.16 34.74 -1.66
N MET A 17 -34.13 35.15 -0.38
CA MET A 17 -33.01 34.83 0.50
C MET A 17 -32.90 33.33 0.82
N LYS A 18 -34.02 32.63 1.02
CA LYS A 18 -34.02 31.17 1.26
C LYS A 18 -33.51 30.41 0.07
N SER A 19 -33.87 30.80 -1.16
CA SER A 19 -33.37 30.17 -2.39
C SER A 19 -31.86 30.35 -2.57
N THR A 20 -31.34 31.54 -2.28
CA THR A 20 -29.89 31.81 -2.40
C THR A 20 -29.09 31.06 -1.34
N PHE A 21 -29.56 30.99 -0.09
CA PHE A 21 -28.87 30.21 0.94
C PHE A 21 -28.91 28.71 0.69
N ALA A 22 -29.99 28.17 0.16
CA ALA A 22 -30.08 26.74 -0.19
C ALA A 22 -29.12 26.36 -1.33
N SER A 23 -28.98 27.24 -2.34
CA SER A 23 -28.05 27.01 -3.46
C SER A 23 -26.59 27.03 -3.01
N VAL A 24 -26.21 28.02 -2.18
CA VAL A 24 -24.83 28.12 -1.67
C VAL A 24 -24.49 26.98 -0.72
N ALA A 25 -25.42 26.53 0.12
CA ALA A 25 -25.24 25.40 1.01
C ALA A 25 -25.07 24.08 0.23
N HIS A 26 -25.85 23.90 -0.85
CA HIS A 26 -25.74 22.70 -1.70
C HIS A 26 -24.41 22.64 -2.47
N GLU A 27 -23.94 23.78 -2.96
CA GLU A 27 -22.65 23.89 -3.63
C GLU A 27 -21.46 23.67 -2.68
N SER A 28 -21.54 24.18 -1.43
CA SER A 28 -20.53 23.96 -0.41
C SER A 28 -20.46 22.51 0.04
N LEU A 29 -21.59 21.82 0.21
CA LEU A 29 -21.64 20.40 0.55
C LEU A 29 -21.09 19.54 -0.60
N ALA A 30 -21.49 19.83 -1.83
CA ALA A 30 -20.99 19.10 -3.01
C ALA A 30 -19.48 19.34 -3.25
N ARG A 31 -18.95 20.49 -2.85
CA ARG A 31 -17.51 20.78 -2.92
C ARG A 31 -16.75 20.06 -1.81
N GLY A 32 -17.27 20.06 -0.59
CA GLY A 32 -16.69 19.29 0.54
C GLY A 32 -16.68 17.79 0.29
N GLU A 33 -17.73 17.23 -0.32
CA GLU A 33 -17.78 15.81 -0.71
C GLU A 33 -16.79 15.47 -1.83
N ARG A 34 -16.55 16.38 -2.79
CA ARG A 34 -15.54 16.19 -3.83
C ARG A 34 -14.12 16.30 -3.28
N GLU A 35 -13.85 17.20 -2.34
CA GLU A 35 -12.55 17.34 -1.70
C GLU A 35 -12.27 16.17 -0.76
N GLN A 36 -13.25 15.64 -0.05
CA GLN A 36 -13.13 14.43 0.76
C GLN A 36 -13.02 13.16 -0.11
N GLY A 37 -13.71 13.07 -1.24
CA GLY A 37 -13.57 12.00 -2.21
C GLY A 37 -12.20 11.99 -2.92
N ALA A 38 -11.60 13.14 -3.16
CA ALA A 38 -10.25 13.27 -3.72
C ALA A 38 -9.17 12.90 -2.68
N ALA A 39 -9.40 13.13 -1.38
CA ALA A 39 -8.50 12.74 -0.30
C ALA A 39 -8.56 11.23 0.02
N MET A 40 -9.57 10.50 -0.42
CA MET A 40 -9.70 9.05 -0.23
C MET A 40 -9.15 8.22 -1.39
N GLY A 41 -8.42 8.79 -2.36
CA GLY A 41 -8.07 8.15 -3.62
C GLY A 41 -6.61 8.09 -4.02
N GLU A 42 -5.65 8.65 -3.29
CA GLU A 42 -4.25 8.29 -3.50
C GLU A 42 -3.95 7.02 -2.72
N SER A 43 -4.19 5.88 -3.37
CA SER A 43 -3.57 4.61 -2.99
C SER A 43 -2.07 4.84 -3.02
N THR A 44 -1.51 5.21 -1.88
CA THR A 44 -0.07 5.47 -1.75
C THR A 44 0.64 4.13 -1.81
N VAL A 45 0.91 3.67 -3.02
CA VAL A 45 1.74 2.49 -3.26
C VAL A 45 3.01 2.63 -2.42
N VAL A 46 3.27 1.65 -1.60
CA VAL A 46 4.48 1.56 -0.78
C VAL A 46 5.31 0.38 -1.22
N TYR A 47 6.61 0.51 -1.08
CA TYR A 47 7.55 -0.57 -1.33
C TYR A 47 8.10 -1.08 0.00
N GLU A 48 8.35 -2.37 0.10
CA GLU A 48 8.96 -2.98 1.27
C GLU A 48 10.29 -3.60 0.85
N LEU A 49 11.40 -2.98 1.27
CA LEU A 49 12.73 -3.57 1.16
C LEU A 49 12.91 -4.57 2.29
N ARG A 50 13.25 -5.80 1.93
CA ARG A 50 13.56 -6.85 2.90
C ARG A 50 14.98 -7.35 2.68
N ILE A 51 15.71 -7.45 3.79
CA ILE A 51 17.08 -7.94 3.83
C ILE A 51 17.10 -9.14 4.78
N TYR A 52 17.44 -10.29 4.24
CA TYR A 52 17.54 -11.54 4.99
C TYR A 52 19.00 -11.83 5.31
N HIS A 53 19.34 -11.89 6.58
CA HIS A 53 20.62 -12.37 7.06
C HIS A 53 20.54 -13.89 7.15
N VAL A 54 21.30 -14.54 6.28
CA VAL A 54 21.20 -15.99 6.03
C VAL A 54 22.21 -16.74 6.87
N VAL A 55 21.78 -17.85 7.44
CA VAL A 55 22.67 -18.77 8.16
C VAL A 55 23.81 -19.23 7.24
N PRO A 56 25.07 -19.25 7.69
CA PRO A 56 26.22 -19.67 6.86
C PRO A 56 25.96 -20.99 6.13
N GLY A 57 26.24 -20.99 4.84
CA GLY A 57 26.06 -22.15 3.95
C GLY A 57 24.60 -22.42 3.54
N LYS A 58 23.63 -21.56 3.88
CA LYS A 58 22.19 -21.77 3.59
C LYS A 58 21.64 -20.88 2.49
N ILE A 59 22.45 -20.05 1.83
CA ILE A 59 21.98 -19.10 0.82
C ILE A 59 21.28 -19.80 -0.36
N GLU A 60 21.85 -20.87 -0.87
CA GLU A 60 21.29 -21.62 -2.00
C GLU A 60 19.94 -22.28 -1.62
N ASN A 61 19.84 -22.81 -0.41
CA ASN A 61 18.58 -23.37 0.10
C ASN A 61 17.48 -22.29 0.20
N LEU A 62 17.85 -21.08 0.65
CA LEU A 62 16.92 -19.95 0.73
C LEU A 62 16.47 -19.53 -0.67
N VAL A 63 17.39 -19.36 -1.60
CA VAL A 63 17.10 -18.98 -3.00
C VAL A 63 16.21 -20.03 -3.66
N ALA A 64 16.48 -21.31 -3.48
CA ALA A 64 15.65 -22.40 -3.98
C ALA A 64 14.21 -22.31 -3.41
N ARG A 65 14.06 -22.14 -2.08
CA ARG A 65 12.72 -21.96 -1.46
C ARG A 65 11.96 -20.80 -2.07
N PHE A 66 12.63 -19.68 -2.34
CA PHE A 66 11.97 -18.52 -2.98
C PHE A 66 11.54 -18.84 -4.41
N ARG A 67 12.43 -19.39 -5.23
CA ARG A 67 12.17 -19.72 -6.63
C ARG A 67 11.04 -20.73 -6.78
N ASP A 68 11.10 -21.80 -6.00
CA ASP A 68 10.24 -22.96 -6.21
C ASP A 68 8.87 -22.83 -5.51
N HIS A 69 8.76 -21.99 -4.47
CA HIS A 69 7.57 -21.91 -3.66
C HIS A 69 7.16 -20.50 -3.27
N THR A 70 8.06 -19.68 -2.66
CA THR A 70 7.65 -18.45 -1.97
C THR A 70 7.08 -17.43 -2.94
N MET A 71 7.66 -17.27 -4.14
CA MET A 71 7.19 -16.29 -5.13
C MET A 71 5.75 -16.55 -5.56
N LYS A 72 5.39 -17.82 -5.78
CA LYS A 72 4.02 -18.20 -6.11
C LYS A 72 3.08 -17.90 -4.95
N LEU A 73 3.44 -18.29 -3.74
CA LEU A 73 2.63 -18.05 -2.55
C LEU A 73 2.45 -16.56 -2.26
N PHE A 74 3.47 -15.74 -2.51
CA PHE A 74 3.33 -14.28 -2.43
C PHE A 74 2.25 -13.78 -3.40
N ALA A 75 2.30 -14.20 -4.66
CA ALA A 75 1.32 -13.81 -5.66
C ALA A 75 -0.10 -14.27 -5.28
N ASP A 76 -0.26 -15.48 -4.79
CA ASP A 76 -1.54 -16.05 -4.34
C ASP A 76 -2.16 -15.23 -3.18
N HIS A 77 -1.33 -14.55 -2.38
CA HIS A 77 -1.76 -13.72 -1.25
C HIS A 77 -1.69 -12.21 -1.50
N GLY A 78 -1.59 -11.79 -2.77
CA GLY A 78 -1.60 -10.37 -3.13
C GLY A 78 -0.35 -9.60 -2.73
N ILE A 79 0.76 -10.30 -2.46
CA ILE A 79 2.08 -9.70 -2.21
C ILE A 79 2.82 -9.63 -3.56
N LYS A 80 2.92 -8.43 -4.12
CA LYS A 80 3.54 -8.22 -5.42
C LYS A 80 5.06 -8.12 -5.31
N SER A 81 5.76 -9.03 -5.95
CA SER A 81 7.23 -9.00 -6.03
C SER A 81 7.70 -8.00 -7.08
N VAL A 82 8.68 -7.17 -6.73
CA VAL A 82 9.33 -6.24 -7.65
C VAL A 82 10.62 -6.87 -8.20
N ALA A 83 11.55 -7.26 -7.32
CA ALA A 83 12.79 -7.91 -7.71
C ALA A 83 13.48 -8.61 -6.52
N TYR A 84 14.40 -9.50 -6.84
CA TYR A 84 15.20 -10.29 -5.90
C TYR A 84 16.68 -10.23 -6.30
N TRP A 85 17.59 -10.14 -5.31
CA TRP A 85 19.02 -10.05 -5.55
C TRP A 85 19.82 -10.87 -4.54
N THR A 86 20.95 -11.40 -5.03
CA THR A 86 22.10 -11.78 -4.22
C THR A 86 23.25 -10.83 -4.53
N ALA A 87 24.14 -10.58 -3.58
CA ALA A 87 25.32 -9.77 -3.82
C ALA A 87 26.31 -10.49 -4.76
N LEU A 88 27.20 -9.73 -5.40
CA LEU A 88 28.26 -10.28 -6.24
C LEU A 88 29.51 -10.65 -5.44
N ASP A 89 29.77 -9.93 -4.36
CA ASP A 89 31.00 -10.00 -3.60
C ASP A 89 30.81 -10.58 -2.19
N GLU A 90 31.80 -11.35 -1.76
CA GLU A 90 31.87 -11.88 -0.39
C GLU A 90 32.24 -10.76 0.63
N PRO A 91 31.81 -10.87 1.89
CA PRO A 91 31.02 -11.97 2.47
C PRO A 91 29.50 -11.83 2.25
N VAL A 92 29.02 -10.76 1.65
CA VAL A 92 27.60 -10.48 1.49
C VAL A 92 26.92 -11.47 0.56
N LYS A 93 27.62 -11.94 -0.47
CA LYS A 93 27.13 -12.93 -1.43
C LYS A 93 26.62 -14.21 -0.77
N SER A 94 27.37 -14.73 0.18
CA SER A 94 27.05 -16.00 0.86
C SER A 94 26.14 -15.85 2.09
N SER A 95 25.88 -14.61 2.51
CA SER A 95 25.22 -14.33 3.79
C SER A 95 23.98 -13.47 3.72
N THR A 96 23.64 -12.89 2.55
CA THR A 96 22.55 -11.92 2.48
C THR A 96 21.72 -12.08 1.20
N PHE A 97 20.39 -12.06 1.39
CA PHE A 97 19.42 -12.08 0.31
C PHE A 97 18.53 -10.84 0.40
N PHE A 98 18.36 -10.16 -0.74
CA PHE A 98 17.64 -8.89 -0.84
C PHE A 98 16.41 -9.05 -1.73
N TYR A 99 15.31 -8.40 -1.36
CA TYR A 99 14.18 -8.27 -2.27
C TYR A 99 13.31 -7.08 -1.96
N ILE A 100 12.55 -6.63 -2.95
CA ILE A 100 11.57 -5.55 -2.82
C ILE A 100 10.20 -6.08 -3.21
N LEU A 101 9.23 -5.73 -2.39
CA LEU A 101 7.80 -5.96 -2.63
C LEU A 101 7.09 -4.63 -2.85
N GLU A 102 5.97 -4.68 -3.55
CA GLU A 102 5.06 -3.56 -3.74
C GLU A 102 3.71 -3.87 -3.07
N HIS A 103 3.18 -2.91 -2.33
CA HIS A 103 1.89 -3.03 -1.66
C HIS A 103 1.01 -1.81 -1.95
N PRO A 104 -0.32 -1.97 -2.07
CA PRO A 104 -1.24 -0.84 -2.24
C PRO A 104 -1.18 0.17 -1.08
N SER A 105 -0.91 -0.31 0.14
CA SER A 105 -0.69 0.51 1.35
C SER A 105 0.02 -0.31 2.43
N ARG A 106 0.41 0.33 3.53
CA ARG A 106 0.99 -0.37 4.69
C ARG A 106 -0.03 -1.29 5.38
N GLU A 107 -1.30 -0.90 5.41
CA GLU A 107 -2.39 -1.68 5.96
C GLU A 107 -2.63 -2.94 5.13
N ALA A 108 -2.65 -2.79 3.79
CA ALA A 108 -2.75 -3.92 2.87
C ALA A 108 -1.55 -4.88 3.02
N ALA A 109 -0.33 -4.34 3.18
CA ALA A 109 0.86 -5.15 3.47
C ALA A 109 0.67 -5.99 4.74
N ALA A 110 0.25 -5.37 5.84
CA ALA A 110 0.04 -6.07 7.10
C ALA A 110 -1.02 -7.18 6.99
N ALA A 111 -2.14 -6.91 6.30
CA ALA A 111 -3.19 -7.89 6.07
C ALA A 111 -2.69 -9.08 5.22
N ASN A 112 -2.02 -8.81 4.10
CA ASN A 112 -1.51 -9.83 3.18
C ASN A 112 -0.40 -10.68 3.85
N TRP A 113 0.49 -10.06 4.62
CA TRP A 113 1.50 -10.78 5.39
C TRP A 113 0.88 -11.72 6.40
N LYS A 114 -0.20 -11.28 7.09
CA LYS A 114 -0.89 -12.14 8.03
C LYS A 114 -1.47 -13.37 7.35
N VAL A 115 -2.19 -13.19 6.24
CA VAL A 115 -2.79 -14.30 5.49
C VAL A 115 -1.72 -15.25 4.96
N PHE A 116 -0.63 -14.73 4.39
CA PHE A 116 0.49 -15.54 3.92
C PHE A 116 1.14 -16.35 5.06
N GLN A 117 1.38 -15.75 6.23
CA GLN A 117 2.00 -16.44 7.36
C GLN A 117 1.08 -17.53 7.96
N ASP A 118 -0.23 -17.36 7.84
CA ASP A 118 -1.22 -18.33 8.32
C ASP A 118 -1.46 -19.47 7.32
N ASP A 119 -1.03 -19.34 6.07
CA ASP A 119 -1.21 -20.32 5.02
C ASP A 119 -0.59 -21.69 5.40
N PRO A 120 -1.35 -22.78 5.37
CA PRO A 120 -0.86 -24.12 5.65
C PRO A 120 0.25 -24.56 4.69
N GLU A 121 0.17 -24.19 3.43
CA GLU A 121 1.19 -24.54 2.43
C GLU A 121 2.50 -23.82 2.69
N TRP A 122 2.44 -22.51 3.03
CA TRP A 122 3.62 -21.79 3.49
C TRP A 122 4.26 -22.45 4.70
N LYS A 123 3.47 -22.81 5.71
CA LYS A 123 3.97 -23.48 6.93
C LYS A 123 4.66 -24.80 6.60
N ARG A 124 4.06 -25.60 5.70
CA ARG A 124 4.64 -26.86 5.21
C ARG A 124 5.96 -26.65 4.47
N VAL A 125 6.00 -25.70 3.52
CA VAL A 125 7.20 -25.38 2.74
C VAL A 125 8.33 -24.88 3.65
N LYS A 126 7.99 -23.98 4.58
CA LYS A 126 8.96 -23.47 5.55
C LYS A 126 9.54 -24.59 6.40
N ALA A 127 8.69 -25.42 7.02
CA ALA A 127 9.13 -26.55 7.84
C ALA A 127 10.01 -27.51 7.06
N LYS A 128 9.64 -27.86 5.83
CA LYS A 128 10.43 -28.75 4.97
C LYS A 128 11.80 -28.17 4.62
N SER A 129 11.84 -26.88 4.28
CA SER A 129 13.11 -26.21 3.91
C SER A 129 14.05 -26.02 5.12
N GLU A 130 13.51 -26.06 6.32
CA GLU A 130 14.24 -25.85 7.58
C GLU A 130 14.42 -27.16 8.39
N GLU A 131 14.14 -28.33 7.81
CA GLU A 131 14.31 -29.63 8.49
C GLU A 131 15.75 -29.89 8.98
N ASN A 132 16.73 -29.30 8.27
CA ASN A 132 18.17 -29.35 8.62
C ASN A 132 18.64 -28.03 9.27
N GLY A 133 17.78 -27.34 9.99
CA GLY A 133 18.04 -26.08 10.66
C GLY A 133 17.50 -24.88 9.89
N LYS A 134 17.30 -23.77 10.61
CA LYS A 134 16.78 -22.52 10.04
C LYS A 134 17.67 -21.99 8.90
N LEU A 135 17.05 -21.31 7.95
CA LEU A 135 17.75 -20.69 6.82
C LEU A 135 18.13 -19.24 7.10
N VAL A 136 17.35 -18.53 7.91
CA VAL A 136 17.48 -17.10 8.15
C VAL A 136 17.66 -16.81 9.63
N GLU A 137 18.67 -16.01 9.95
CA GLU A 137 18.96 -15.59 11.33
C GLU A 137 18.12 -14.35 11.70
N LYS A 138 18.07 -13.38 10.81
CA LYS A 138 17.43 -12.08 11.01
C LYS A 138 16.82 -11.57 9.72
N ILE A 139 15.75 -10.81 9.84
CA ILE A 139 15.10 -10.10 8.74
C ILE A 139 15.02 -8.62 9.10
N ASP A 140 15.57 -7.77 8.26
CA ASP A 140 15.31 -6.34 8.30
C ASP A 140 14.24 -6.02 7.25
N SER A 141 13.27 -5.19 7.65
CA SER A 141 12.18 -4.71 6.78
C SER A 141 12.06 -3.21 6.89
N THR A 142 12.02 -2.53 5.74
CA THR A 142 11.89 -1.08 5.67
C THR A 142 10.86 -0.73 4.62
N PHE A 143 9.83 0.01 5.01
CA PHE A 143 8.88 0.58 4.05
C PHE A 143 9.43 1.84 3.42
N LEU A 144 9.27 1.95 2.11
CA LEU A 144 9.79 3.02 1.27
C LEU A 144 8.64 3.66 0.49
N THR A 145 8.74 4.95 0.24
CA THR A 145 7.94 5.64 -0.77
C THR A 145 8.86 6.12 -1.89
N ARG A 146 8.34 6.18 -3.10
CA ARG A 146 9.11 6.72 -4.23
C ARG A 146 9.27 8.22 -4.07
N THR A 147 10.42 8.73 -4.50
CA THR A 147 10.60 10.17 -4.71
C THR A 147 9.91 10.60 -6.01
N ASP A 148 9.59 11.89 -6.13
CA ASP A 148 8.99 12.48 -7.32
C ASP A 148 9.86 12.34 -8.60
N PHE A 149 11.17 12.28 -8.43
CA PHE A 149 12.15 12.09 -9.51
C PHE A 149 12.53 10.62 -9.77
N SER A 150 11.96 9.66 -9.03
CA SER A 150 12.30 8.24 -9.23
C SER A 150 11.72 7.70 -10.54
N PRO A 151 12.51 7.00 -11.38
CA PRO A 151 12.00 6.30 -12.55
C PRO A 151 10.89 5.31 -12.15
N ARG A 152 9.98 5.02 -13.06
CA ARG A 152 8.99 3.94 -12.84
C ARG A 152 9.72 2.61 -12.80
N LEU A 153 9.40 1.80 -11.79
CA LEU A 153 9.77 0.40 -11.79
C LEU A 153 8.87 -0.31 -12.80
N GLY A 154 9.47 -0.95 -13.78
CA GLY A 154 8.78 -1.61 -14.88
C GLY A 154 7.87 -2.75 -14.46
#